data_6dc1b005e7a18a3fe467bfdff974c0b3
#
_entry.id   6dc1b005e7a18a3fe467bfdff974c0b3
#
_cell.length_a   1.000
_cell.length_b   1.000
_cell.length_c   1.000
_cell.angle_alpha   90.00
_cell.angle_beta   90.00
_cell.angle_gamma   90.00
#
_symmetry.space_group_name_H-M   'P 1'
#
loop_
_entity.id
_entity.type
_entity.pdbx_description
1 polymer ?
#
loop_
_entity_poly.entity_id
_entity_poly.type
_entity_poly.pdbx_seq_one_letter_code
_entity_poly.pdbx_strand_id
1 'polypeptide(L)'
;MTVPAVGTQEAKRRTPFVGGALGVARAFPVTLALTTVIVIIGVLTGTVFRADHQSILDAVGFDLEALKSGRLWTVPAATLIQAQPGIKWHMVLLVLALGPLEYMAGSLWALLAFFLTDWVSSILTTLTLWALAGMGSGTAERLVHTPDMGSSAAALGALAAVATMLPGGLAAVALGGLLVFLGASFTWWELDVATAHLMAAGAGVALGWFLRWRRKAAT
;
A
#
# COMPACT_ATOMS: atom_id res chain seq x y z
N MET A 1 -42.32 35.77 12.94
CA MET A 1 -41.79 34.47 12.51
C MET A 1 -40.27 34.56 12.62
N THR A 2 -39.70 34.01 13.68
CA THR A 2 -38.25 33.99 13.94
C THR A 2 -37.70 32.68 13.34
N VAL A 3 -36.83 32.80 12.34
CA VAL A 3 -36.11 31.67 11.74
C VAL A 3 -35.08 31.17 12.77
N PRO A 4 -35.08 29.91 13.15
CA PRO A 4 -34.05 29.40 14.05
C PRO A 4 -32.70 29.42 13.33
N ALA A 5 -31.68 29.97 13.99
CA ALA A 5 -30.30 29.94 13.53
C ALA A 5 -29.84 28.48 13.39
N VAL A 6 -29.48 28.09 12.16
CA VAL A 6 -28.82 26.82 11.87
C VAL A 6 -27.45 26.88 12.53
N GLY A 7 -27.31 26.15 13.63
CA GLY A 7 -26.05 25.99 14.32
C GLY A 7 -25.03 25.38 13.38
N THR A 8 -24.05 26.16 12.97
CA THR A 8 -22.83 25.70 12.34
C THR A 8 -22.13 24.76 13.32
N GLN A 9 -22.29 23.44 13.11
CA GLN A 9 -21.41 22.46 13.71
C GLN A 9 -20.04 22.67 13.04
N GLU A 10 -19.24 23.54 13.62
CA GLU A 10 -17.80 23.56 13.36
C GLU A 10 -17.29 22.15 13.64
N ALA A 11 -16.96 21.44 12.56
CA ALA A 11 -16.26 20.16 12.65
C ALA A 11 -14.96 20.44 13.42
N LYS A 12 -14.96 20.10 14.70
CA LYS A 12 -13.85 20.28 15.63
C LYS A 12 -12.65 19.56 15.02
N ARG A 13 -11.78 20.27 14.29
CA ARG A 13 -10.52 19.76 13.77
C ARG A 13 -9.76 19.24 14.97
N ARG A 14 -9.77 17.92 15.13
CA ARG A 14 -9.01 17.23 16.17
C ARG A 14 -7.54 17.43 15.82
N THR A 15 -6.85 18.27 16.58
CA THR A 15 -5.39 18.40 16.47
C THR A 15 -4.79 17.09 17.02
N PRO A 16 -4.14 16.25 16.18
CA PRO A 16 -3.70 14.91 16.58
C PRO A 16 -2.57 14.91 17.64
N PHE A 17 -1.99 16.07 17.91
CA PHE A 17 -0.83 16.21 18.78
C PHE A 17 -1.16 16.60 20.24
N VAL A 18 -2.43 16.82 20.55
CA VAL A 18 -2.85 17.14 21.92
C VAL A 18 -3.29 15.86 22.62
N GLY A 19 -2.38 15.19 23.34
CA GLY A 19 -2.72 13.99 24.10
C GLY A 19 -1.65 12.91 24.19
N GLY A 20 -0.43 13.16 23.73
CA GLY A 20 0.64 12.16 23.79
C GLY A 20 0.33 10.90 22.98
N ALA A 21 0.86 9.73 23.41
CA ALA A 21 0.71 8.45 22.70
C ALA A 21 -0.75 8.02 22.49
N LEU A 22 -1.64 8.29 23.44
CA LEU A 22 -3.08 8.00 23.31
C LEU A 22 -3.76 8.87 22.23
N GLY A 23 -3.32 10.12 22.07
CA GLY A 23 -3.82 11.00 21.02
C GLY A 23 -3.46 10.48 19.62
N VAL A 24 -2.22 10.04 19.46
CA VAL A 24 -1.72 9.42 18.22
C VAL A 24 -2.48 8.13 17.91
N ALA A 25 -2.63 7.23 18.89
CA ALA A 25 -3.35 5.97 18.72
C ALA A 25 -4.82 6.17 18.30
N ARG A 26 -5.47 7.21 18.81
CA ARG A 26 -6.84 7.56 18.41
C ARG A 26 -6.94 8.24 17.03
N ALA A 27 -5.87 8.90 16.61
CA ALA A 27 -5.81 9.58 15.32
C ALA A 27 -5.50 8.64 14.15
N PHE A 28 -4.73 7.56 14.41
CA PHE A 28 -4.19 6.65 13.40
C PHE A 28 -4.36 5.17 13.79
N PRO A 29 -5.59 4.71 14.13
CA PRO A 29 -5.81 3.37 14.64
C PRO A 29 -5.47 2.27 13.63
N VAL A 30 -5.78 2.46 12.34
CA VAL A 30 -5.51 1.46 11.30
C VAL A 30 -4.03 1.41 10.96
N THR A 31 -3.36 2.56 10.83
CA THR A 31 -1.92 2.62 10.59
C THR A 31 -1.15 1.89 11.69
N LEU A 32 -1.49 2.14 12.96
CA LEU A 32 -0.86 1.48 14.09
C LEU A 32 -1.20 0.00 14.16
N ALA A 33 -2.46 -0.39 13.93
CA ALA A 33 -2.88 -1.78 13.95
C ALA A 33 -2.15 -2.59 12.88
N LEU A 34 -2.13 -2.14 11.62
CA LEU A 34 -1.44 -2.82 10.53
C LEU A 34 0.07 -2.93 10.78
N THR A 35 0.71 -1.82 11.17
CA THR A 35 2.14 -1.84 11.51
C THR A 35 2.45 -2.84 12.62
N THR A 36 1.63 -2.85 13.68
CA THR A 36 1.79 -3.79 14.80
C THR A 36 1.58 -5.24 14.36
N VAL A 37 0.52 -5.52 13.58
CA VAL A 37 0.23 -6.87 13.07
C VAL A 37 1.37 -7.39 12.21
N ILE A 38 1.88 -6.58 11.28
CA ILE A 38 3.02 -6.96 10.42
C ILE A 38 4.26 -7.26 11.25
N VAL A 39 4.55 -6.43 12.27
CA VAL A 39 5.68 -6.68 13.17
C VAL A 39 5.50 -7.97 13.97
N ILE A 40 4.31 -8.21 14.54
CA ILE A 40 4.00 -9.43 15.28
C ILE A 40 4.14 -10.66 14.38
N ILE A 41 3.55 -10.64 13.18
CA ILE A 41 3.67 -11.74 12.21
C ILE A 41 5.14 -11.95 11.86
N GLY A 42 5.90 -10.90 11.57
CA GLY A 42 7.30 -10.98 11.24
C GLY A 42 8.17 -11.58 12.36
N VAL A 43 7.84 -11.28 13.63
CA VAL A 43 8.50 -11.89 14.80
C VAL A 43 8.11 -13.37 14.94
N LEU A 44 6.82 -13.71 14.84
CA LEU A 44 6.32 -15.07 14.99
C LEU A 44 6.82 -16.00 13.87
N THR A 45 6.92 -15.50 12.66
CA THR A 45 7.44 -16.25 11.50
C THR A 45 8.97 -16.23 11.39
N GLY A 46 9.64 -15.39 12.18
CA GLY A 46 11.08 -15.19 12.11
C GLY A 46 11.56 -14.39 10.90
N THR A 47 10.66 -13.88 10.05
CA THR A 47 11.00 -13.14 8.83
C THR A 47 11.70 -11.80 9.11
N VAL A 48 11.57 -11.29 10.33
CA VAL A 48 12.29 -10.09 10.81
C VAL A 48 13.77 -10.36 11.06
N PHE A 49 14.12 -11.62 11.37
CA PHE A 49 15.47 -11.99 11.85
C PHE A 49 16.29 -12.77 10.84
N ARG A 50 15.66 -13.36 9.84
CA ARG A 50 16.31 -14.26 8.87
C ARG A 50 16.08 -13.78 7.45
N ALA A 51 17.05 -14.05 6.58
CA ALA A 51 16.91 -13.78 5.14
C ALA A 51 16.34 -14.98 4.37
N ASP A 52 16.43 -16.20 4.93
CA ASP A 52 15.88 -17.40 4.32
C ASP A 52 14.46 -17.67 4.84
N HIS A 53 13.49 -17.51 3.95
CA HIS A 53 12.06 -17.63 4.24
C HIS A 53 11.35 -18.54 3.25
N GLN A 54 12.08 -19.43 2.53
CA GLN A 54 11.53 -20.20 1.43
C GLN A 54 10.28 -20.99 1.84
N SER A 55 10.27 -21.61 3.01
CA SER A 55 9.09 -22.36 3.50
C SER A 55 7.83 -21.48 3.71
N ILE A 56 8.03 -20.21 4.06
CA ILE A 56 6.92 -19.26 4.22
C ILE A 56 6.48 -18.75 2.85
N LEU A 57 7.43 -18.44 1.96
CA LEU A 57 7.15 -18.07 0.57
C LEU A 57 6.33 -19.15 -0.13
N ASP A 58 6.73 -20.41 -0.01
CA ASP A 58 6.01 -21.54 -0.61
C ASP A 58 4.59 -21.73 -0.04
N ALA A 59 4.40 -21.39 1.24
CA ALA A 59 3.11 -21.54 1.89
C ALA A 59 2.14 -20.41 1.57
N VAL A 60 2.60 -19.15 1.57
CA VAL A 60 1.72 -17.97 1.51
C VAL A 60 2.10 -16.94 0.45
N GLY A 61 3.22 -17.12 -0.26
CA GLY A 61 3.59 -16.24 -1.36
C GLY A 61 2.60 -16.30 -2.52
N PHE A 62 2.48 -15.19 -3.23
CA PHE A 62 1.58 -15.08 -4.38
C PHE A 62 2.39 -15.13 -5.68
N ASP A 63 2.02 -16.04 -6.56
CA ASP A 63 2.62 -16.27 -7.88
C ASP A 63 1.58 -16.71 -8.91
N LEU A 64 2.01 -17.09 -10.11
CA LEU A 64 1.14 -17.59 -11.16
C LEU A 64 0.42 -18.90 -10.78
N GLU A 65 1.06 -19.77 -10.02
CA GLU A 65 0.46 -21.03 -9.57
C GLU A 65 -0.63 -20.78 -8.51
N ALA A 66 -0.40 -19.82 -7.60
CA ALA A 66 -1.42 -19.37 -6.66
C ALA A 66 -2.62 -18.77 -7.39
N LEU A 67 -2.39 -17.95 -8.43
CA LEU A 67 -3.46 -17.39 -9.25
C LEU A 67 -4.23 -18.46 -10.00
N LYS A 68 -3.57 -19.38 -10.71
CA LYS A 68 -4.20 -20.47 -11.49
C LYS A 68 -4.97 -21.46 -10.64
N SER A 69 -4.47 -21.78 -9.45
CA SER A 69 -5.11 -22.69 -8.50
C SER A 69 -6.22 -22.05 -7.67
N GLY A 70 -6.48 -20.75 -7.86
CA GLY A 70 -7.50 -20.01 -7.11
C GLY A 70 -7.14 -19.75 -5.64
N ARG A 71 -5.86 -19.86 -5.25
CA ARG A 71 -5.36 -19.57 -3.89
C ARG A 71 -5.29 -18.06 -3.64
N LEU A 72 -6.35 -17.31 -3.98
CA LEU A 72 -6.38 -15.85 -3.86
C LEU A 72 -6.24 -15.35 -2.41
N TRP A 73 -6.47 -16.21 -1.44
CA TRP A 73 -6.25 -15.92 -0.02
C TRP A 73 -4.76 -15.66 0.30
N THR A 74 -3.85 -16.14 -0.54
CA THR A 74 -2.41 -15.87 -0.37
C THR A 74 -2.07 -14.40 -0.58
N VAL A 75 -2.83 -13.65 -1.37
CA VAL A 75 -2.58 -12.21 -1.58
C VAL A 75 -2.67 -11.44 -0.25
N PRO A 76 -3.78 -11.47 0.52
CA PRO A 76 -3.81 -10.81 1.82
C PRO A 76 -2.81 -11.37 2.83
N ALA A 77 -2.50 -12.67 2.77
CA ALA A 77 -1.51 -13.27 3.65
C ALA A 77 -0.09 -12.76 3.33
N ALA A 78 0.27 -12.75 2.04
CA ALA A 78 1.55 -12.23 1.56
C ALA A 78 1.77 -10.76 1.91
N THR A 79 0.71 -9.91 1.78
CA THR A 79 0.77 -8.48 2.15
C THR A 79 1.16 -8.26 3.61
N LEU A 80 0.75 -9.16 4.51
CA LEU A 80 1.01 -9.02 5.96
C LEU A 80 2.36 -9.60 6.40
N ILE A 81 3.08 -10.28 5.53
CA ILE A 81 4.38 -10.88 5.85
C ILE A 81 5.49 -10.11 5.16
N GLN A 82 6.48 -9.69 5.93
CA GLN A 82 7.64 -8.98 5.40
C GLN A 82 8.82 -9.94 5.25
N ALA A 83 9.28 -10.15 4.01
CA ALA A 83 10.27 -11.17 3.66
C ALA A 83 11.73 -10.72 3.75
N GLN A 84 12.02 -9.43 3.93
CA GLN A 84 13.37 -8.92 3.77
C GLN A 84 13.99 -8.41 5.06
N PRO A 85 15.34 -8.53 5.22
CA PRO A 85 16.04 -7.75 6.22
C PRO A 85 15.83 -6.27 5.90
N GLY A 86 15.30 -5.51 6.81
CA GLY A 86 15.00 -4.09 6.58
C GLY A 86 13.59 -3.68 6.97
N ILE A 87 12.86 -4.54 7.69
CA ILE A 87 11.52 -4.26 8.23
C ILE A 87 11.39 -2.86 8.82
N LYS A 88 12.44 -2.32 9.42
CA LYS A 88 12.44 -0.96 9.98
C LYS A 88 12.09 0.09 8.93
N TRP A 89 12.70 0.03 7.77
CA TRP A 89 12.45 0.98 6.69
C TRP A 89 11.08 0.79 6.06
N HIS A 90 10.64 -0.46 5.92
CA HIS A 90 9.29 -0.74 5.44
C HIS A 90 8.21 -0.24 6.41
N MET A 91 8.43 -0.39 7.72
CA MET A 91 7.51 0.15 8.72
C MET A 91 7.49 1.68 8.73
N VAL A 92 8.63 2.32 8.56
CA VAL A 92 8.69 3.79 8.40
C VAL A 92 7.92 4.22 7.14
N LEU A 93 8.18 3.58 6.00
CA LEU A 93 7.47 3.88 4.75
C LEU A 93 5.95 3.67 4.91
N LEU A 94 5.54 2.57 5.54
CA LEU A 94 4.13 2.25 5.77
C LEU A 94 3.44 3.33 6.62
N VAL A 95 4.08 3.74 7.72
CA VAL A 95 3.55 4.80 8.59
C VAL A 95 3.49 6.14 7.86
N LEU A 96 4.51 6.49 7.08
CA LEU A 96 4.56 7.74 6.29
C LEU A 96 3.56 7.74 5.13
N ALA A 97 3.13 6.58 4.65
CA ALA A 97 2.13 6.47 3.59
C ALA A 97 0.71 6.39 4.16
N LEU A 98 0.46 5.47 5.09
CA LEU A 98 -0.88 5.23 5.63
C LEU A 98 -1.32 6.32 6.61
N GLY A 99 -0.42 6.83 7.46
CA GLY A 99 -0.78 7.86 8.43
C GLY A 99 -1.40 9.11 7.78
N PRO A 100 -0.75 9.75 6.80
CA PRO A 100 -1.36 10.85 6.06
C PRO A 100 -2.66 10.47 5.36
N LEU A 101 -2.75 9.27 4.76
CA LEU A 101 -3.96 8.81 4.11
C LEU A 101 -5.10 8.64 5.12
N GLU A 102 -4.83 8.02 6.27
CA GLU A 102 -5.80 7.84 7.35
C GLU A 102 -6.28 9.19 7.90
N TYR A 103 -5.36 10.14 8.08
CA TYR A 103 -5.70 11.51 8.48
C TYR A 103 -6.58 12.22 7.46
N MET A 104 -6.27 12.06 6.19
CA MET A 104 -6.99 12.74 5.10
C MET A 104 -8.32 12.06 4.75
N ALA A 105 -8.38 10.75 4.70
CA ALA A 105 -9.52 10.00 4.17
C ALA A 105 -10.29 9.21 5.23
N GLY A 106 -9.68 8.99 6.40
CA GLY A 106 -10.23 8.17 7.48
C GLY A 106 -9.78 6.72 7.44
N SER A 107 -9.95 6.03 8.56
CA SER A 107 -9.42 4.69 8.82
C SER A 107 -9.90 3.63 7.82
N LEU A 108 -11.18 3.65 7.44
CA LEU A 108 -11.71 2.71 6.45
C LEU A 108 -10.98 2.81 5.11
N TRP A 109 -10.72 4.03 4.64
CA TRP A 109 -10.06 4.24 3.35
C TRP A 109 -8.57 3.94 3.41
N ALA A 110 -7.92 4.14 4.55
CA ALA A 110 -6.54 3.70 4.76
C ALA A 110 -6.43 2.17 4.71
N LEU A 111 -7.36 1.46 5.38
CA LEU A 111 -7.43 0.00 5.35
C LEU A 111 -7.69 -0.54 3.94
N LEU A 112 -8.68 0.03 3.25
CA LEU A 112 -8.99 -0.36 1.88
C LEU A 112 -7.84 -0.06 0.94
N ALA A 113 -7.18 1.09 1.06
CA ALA A 113 -6.03 1.43 0.25
C ALA A 113 -4.90 0.41 0.42
N PHE A 114 -4.58 0.05 1.67
CA PHE A 114 -3.54 -0.92 1.98
C PHE A 114 -3.75 -2.25 1.23
N PHE A 115 -4.93 -2.83 1.35
CA PHE A 115 -5.20 -4.12 0.71
C PHE A 115 -5.47 -3.99 -0.79
N LEU A 116 -6.30 -3.04 -1.23
CA LEU A 116 -6.70 -2.95 -2.64
C LEU A 116 -5.53 -2.61 -3.55
N THR A 117 -4.65 -1.68 -3.15
CA THR A 117 -3.52 -1.30 -4.02
C THR A 117 -2.52 -2.45 -4.15
N ASP A 118 -2.31 -3.21 -3.09
CA ASP A 118 -1.46 -4.38 -3.10
C ASP A 118 -2.07 -5.53 -3.92
N TRP A 119 -3.35 -5.85 -3.70
CA TRP A 119 -4.01 -6.93 -4.44
C TRP A 119 -4.09 -6.66 -5.93
N VAL A 120 -4.45 -5.43 -6.30
CA VAL A 120 -4.46 -5.01 -7.71
C VAL A 120 -3.06 -5.12 -8.30
N SER A 121 -2.05 -4.67 -7.57
CA SER A 121 -0.67 -4.72 -8.06
C SER A 121 -0.16 -6.15 -8.21
N SER A 122 -0.37 -7.03 -7.23
CA SER A 122 0.07 -8.42 -7.28
C SER A 122 -0.56 -9.17 -8.45
N ILE A 123 -1.88 -9.04 -8.65
CA ILE A 123 -2.59 -9.68 -9.75
C ILE A 123 -2.11 -9.11 -11.11
N LEU A 124 -2.04 -7.79 -11.26
CA LEU A 124 -1.62 -7.17 -12.51
C LEU A 124 -0.15 -7.46 -12.84
N THR A 125 0.72 -7.49 -11.84
CA THR A 125 2.13 -7.85 -12.02
C THR A 125 2.27 -9.29 -12.51
N THR A 126 1.60 -10.24 -11.86
CA THR A 126 1.61 -11.64 -12.27
C THR A 126 1.08 -11.83 -13.68
N LEU A 127 -0.02 -11.14 -14.05
CA LEU A 127 -0.56 -11.18 -15.41
C LEU A 127 0.39 -10.55 -16.44
N THR A 128 1.06 -9.45 -16.08
CA THR A 128 2.04 -8.77 -16.95
C THR A 128 3.25 -9.67 -17.17
N LEU A 129 3.80 -10.27 -16.13
CA LEU A 129 4.92 -11.20 -16.25
C LEU A 129 4.53 -12.43 -17.07
N TRP A 130 3.34 -12.97 -16.86
CA TRP A 130 2.84 -14.10 -17.66
C TRP A 130 2.72 -13.75 -19.14
N ALA A 131 2.21 -12.57 -19.47
CA ALA A 131 2.14 -12.10 -20.85
C ALA A 131 3.53 -11.90 -21.48
N LEU A 132 4.47 -11.32 -20.74
CA LEU A 132 5.86 -11.13 -21.17
C LEU A 132 6.60 -12.46 -21.35
N ALA A 133 6.35 -13.45 -20.49
CA ALA A 133 6.86 -14.80 -20.64
C ALA A 133 6.34 -15.46 -21.93
N GLY A 134 5.04 -15.33 -22.20
CA GLY A 134 4.44 -15.81 -23.47
C GLY A 134 5.00 -15.12 -24.73
N MET A 135 5.59 -13.93 -24.59
CA MET A 135 6.29 -13.23 -25.68
C MET A 135 7.80 -13.60 -25.76
N GLY A 136 8.25 -14.57 -24.97
CA GLY A 136 9.62 -15.08 -25.01
C GLY A 136 10.61 -14.40 -24.04
N SER A 137 10.14 -13.63 -23.06
CA SER A 137 11.00 -13.06 -22.02
C SER A 137 11.42 -14.10 -21.00
N GLY A 138 12.65 -14.60 -21.06
CA GLY A 138 13.17 -15.57 -20.09
C GLY A 138 13.27 -15.03 -18.65
N THR A 139 13.43 -13.73 -18.49
CA THR A 139 13.36 -13.09 -17.15
C THR A 139 11.95 -13.16 -16.60
N ALA A 140 10.94 -12.82 -17.38
CA ALA A 140 9.55 -12.87 -16.95
C ALA A 140 9.09 -14.30 -16.68
N GLU A 141 9.54 -15.28 -17.49
CA GLU A 141 9.27 -16.72 -17.27
C GLU A 141 9.77 -17.19 -15.89
N ARG A 142 10.95 -16.79 -15.49
CA ARG A 142 11.46 -17.12 -14.15
C ARG A 142 10.67 -16.41 -13.04
N LEU A 143 10.46 -15.11 -13.19
CA LEU A 143 9.86 -14.28 -12.14
C LEU A 143 8.38 -14.57 -11.92
N VAL A 144 7.64 -14.97 -12.94
CA VAL A 144 6.20 -15.28 -12.82
C VAL A 144 5.91 -16.48 -11.92
N HIS A 145 6.90 -17.34 -11.71
CA HIS A 145 6.86 -18.51 -10.81
C HIS A 145 7.60 -18.26 -9.49
N THR A 146 8.11 -17.05 -9.26
CA THR A 146 8.75 -16.69 -8.00
C THR A 146 7.70 -16.11 -7.06
N PRO A 147 7.43 -16.77 -5.91
CA PRO A 147 6.45 -16.25 -4.97
C PRO A 147 6.87 -14.91 -4.40
N ASP A 148 5.96 -13.94 -4.40
CA ASP A 148 6.17 -12.61 -3.84
C ASP A 148 5.42 -12.43 -2.52
N MET A 149 5.98 -11.62 -1.62
CA MET A 149 5.34 -11.18 -0.39
C MET A 149 5.92 -9.86 0.11
N GLY A 150 5.11 -9.10 0.83
CA GLY A 150 5.53 -7.85 1.44
C GLY A 150 4.50 -6.73 1.29
N SER A 151 4.60 -5.72 2.13
CA SER A 151 3.66 -4.59 2.16
C SER A 151 4.19 -3.34 1.45
N SER A 152 5.30 -3.43 0.73
CA SER A 152 5.93 -2.26 0.08
C SER A 152 5.08 -1.68 -1.04
N ALA A 153 4.42 -2.55 -1.83
CA ALA A 153 3.49 -2.15 -2.87
C ALA A 153 2.26 -1.42 -2.27
N ALA A 154 1.69 -1.98 -1.18
CA ALA A 154 0.61 -1.32 -0.42
C ALA A 154 1.00 0.09 0.05
N ALA A 155 2.22 0.24 0.60
CA ALA A 155 2.72 1.53 1.06
C ALA A 155 2.88 2.54 -0.08
N LEU A 156 3.43 2.13 -1.24
CA LEU A 156 3.58 3.01 -2.40
C LEU A 156 2.23 3.36 -3.03
N GLY A 157 1.27 2.44 -3.05
CA GLY A 157 -0.09 2.71 -3.46
C GLY A 157 -0.78 3.74 -2.54
N ALA A 158 -0.65 3.59 -1.23
CA ALA A 158 -1.18 4.56 -0.27
C ALA A 158 -0.50 5.94 -0.43
N LEU A 159 0.81 5.98 -0.64
CA LEU A 159 1.56 7.22 -0.90
C LEU A 159 1.09 7.91 -2.18
N ALA A 160 0.84 7.16 -3.25
CA ALA A 160 0.29 7.68 -4.50
C ALA A 160 -1.13 8.25 -4.31
N ALA A 161 -1.96 7.59 -3.50
CA ALA A 161 -3.28 8.11 -3.15
C ALA A 161 -3.18 9.44 -2.39
N VAL A 162 -2.28 9.53 -1.39
CA VAL A 162 -1.99 10.79 -0.68
C VAL A 162 -1.54 11.88 -1.64
N ALA A 163 -0.54 11.58 -2.49
CA ALA A 163 -0.01 12.53 -3.46
C ALA A 163 -1.11 13.10 -4.37
N THR A 164 -2.04 12.23 -4.83
CA THR A 164 -3.18 12.63 -5.67
C THR A 164 -4.16 13.54 -4.92
N MET A 165 -4.28 13.37 -3.60
CA MET A 165 -5.20 14.15 -2.76
C MET A 165 -4.62 15.50 -2.33
N LEU A 166 -3.35 15.76 -2.56
CA LEU A 166 -2.71 17.05 -2.25
C LEU A 166 -3.31 18.19 -3.12
N PRO A 167 -3.26 19.44 -2.63
CA PRO A 167 -3.79 20.57 -3.37
C PRO A 167 -2.82 21.05 -4.48
N GLY A 168 -3.39 21.46 -5.61
CA GLY A 168 -2.72 22.22 -6.66
C GLY A 168 -1.40 21.63 -7.15
N GLY A 169 -0.37 22.44 -7.23
CA GLY A 169 0.96 22.06 -7.72
C GLY A 169 1.69 21.03 -6.84
N LEU A 170 1.35 20.92 -5.55
CA LEU A 170 1.95 19.91 -4.67
C LEU A 170 1.62 18.49 -5.13
N ALA A 171 0.41 18.26 -5.64
CA ALA A 171 0.05 16.96 -6.22
C ALA A 171 0.94 16.63 -7.43
N ALA A 172 1.15 17.59 -8.33
CA ALA A 172 2.00 17.40 -9.50
C ALA A 172 3.46 17.11 -9.12
N VAL A 173 4.01 17.85 -8.15
CA VAL A 173 5.37 17.63 -7.67
C VAL A 173 5.51 16.25 -7.00
N ALA A 174 4.57 15.89 -6.11
CA ALA A 174 4.60 14.59 -5.41
C ALA A 174 4.44 13.42 -6.38
N LEU A 175 3.49 13.48 -7.31
CA LEU A 175 3.30 12.45 -8.32
C LEU A 175 4.46 12.39 -9.32
N GLY A 176 5.00 13.53 -9.74
CA GLY A 176 6.19 13.59 -10.59
C GLY A 176 7.41 12.98 -9.91
N GLY A 177 7.67 13.31 -8.65
CA GLY A 177 8.74 12.71 -7.87
C GLY A 177 8.56 11.19 -7.69
N LEU A 178 7.34 10.75 -7.40
CA LEU A 178 7.02 9.32 -7.30
C LEU A 178 7.24 8.59 -8.63
N LEU A 179 6.82 9.18 -9.76
CA LEU A 179 7.01 8.60 -11.09
C LEU A 179 8.49 8.50 -11.45
N VAL A 180 9.29 9.52 -11.16
CA VAL A 180 10.75 9.48 -11.35
C VAL A 180 11.38 8.38 -10.50
N PHE A 181 11.01 8.28 -9.22
CA PHE A 181 11.48 7.23 -8.34
C PHE A 181 11.13 5.83 -8.86
N LEU A 182 9.87 5.61 -9.26
CA LEU A 182 9.41 4.33 -9.79
C LEU A 182 10.08 4.00 -11.13
N GLY A 183 10.24 4.97 -12.03
CA GLY A 183 10.98 4.78 -13.28
C GLY A 183 12.43 4.40 -13.07
N ALA A 184 13.10 5.10 -12.14
CA ALA A 184 14.47 4.79 -11.77
C ALA A 184 14.59 3.40 -11.09
N SER A 185 13.58 2.96 -10.35
CA SER A 185 13.60 1.68 -9.61
C SER A 185 13.83 0.46 -10.52
N PHE A 186 13.46 0.53 -11.79
CA PHE A 186 13.76 -0.52 -12.79
C PHE A 186 15.26 -0.72 -13.04
N THR A 187 16.13 0.14 -12.53
CA THR A 187 17.59 -0.02 -12.65
C THR A 187 18.21 -0.76 -11.48
N TRP A 188 17.54 -0.85 -10.32
CA TRP A 188 18.09 -1.51 -9.12
C TRP A 188 17.19 -2.56 -8.46
N TRP A 189 15.90 -2.61 -8.82
CA TRP A 189 15.00 -3.68 -8.39
C TRP A 189 14.80 -4.70 -9.50
N GLU A 190 14.42 -5.92 -9.13
CA GLU A 190 13.98 -6.92 -10.08
C GLU A 190 12.68 -6.47 -10.77
N LEU A 191 12.43 -7.00 -11.98
CA LEU A 191 11.33 -6.57 -12.83
C LEU A 191 9.95 -6.74 -12.17
N ASP A 192 9.75 -7.80 -11.40
CA ASP A 192 8.53 -8.08 -10.64
C ASP A 192 8.27 -7.02 -9.58
N VAL A 193 9.27 -6.71 -8.75
CA VAL A 193 9.19 -5.70 -7.68
C VAL A 193 8.93 -4.32 -8.26
N ALA A 194 9.69 -3.92 -9.30
CA ALA A 194 9.51 -2.61 -9.94
C ALA A 194 8.12 -2.49 -10.59
N THR A 195 7.65 -3.56 -11.24
CA THR A 195 6.32 -3.61 -11.86
C THR A 195 5.21 -3.57 -10.80
N ALA A 196 5.35 -4.33 -9.71
CA ALA A 196 4.38 -4.31 -8.61
C ALA A 196 4.23 -2.91 -8.00
N HIS A 197 5.34 -2.23 -7.75
CA HIS A 197 5.32 -0.87 -7.23
C HIS A 197 4.67 0.14 -8.19
N LEU A 198 4.92 0.01 -9.48
CA LEU A 198 4.29 0.85 -10.51
C LEU A 198 2.77 0.62 -10.58
N MET A 199 2.33 -0.66 -10.58
CA MET A 199 0.91 -1.02 -10.59
C MET A 199 0.19 -0.57 -9.32
N ALA A 200 0.83 -0.72 -8.15
CA ALA A 200 0.30 -0.24 -6.88
C ALA A 200 0.14 1.28 -6.86
N ALA A 201 1.13 2.01 -7.37
CA ALA A 201 1.04 3.47 -7.48
C ALA A 201 -0.09 3.90 -8.42
N GLY A 202 -0.27 3.22 -9.56
CA GLY A 202 -1.38 3.46 -10.47
C GLY A 202 -2.75 3.24 -9.81
N ALA A 203 -2.91 2.14 -9.08
CA ALA A 203 -4.11 1.87 -8.29
C ALA A 203 -4.33 2.94 -7.20
N GLY A 204 -3.25 3.37 -6.54
CA GLY A 204 -3.28 4.44 -5.55
C GLY A 204 -3.70 5.78 -6.13
N VAL A 205 -3.21 6.15 -7.32
CA VAL A 205 -3.65 7.35 -8.04
C VAL A 205 -5.15 7.29 -8.33
N ALA A 206 -5.64 6.16 -8.85
CA ALA A 206 -7.06 5.98 -9.14
C ALA A 206 -7.92 6.12 -7.86
N LEU A 207 -7.50 5.50 -6.76
CA LEU A 207 -8.17 5.61 -5.46
C LEU A 207 -8.13 7.04 -4.94
N GLY A 208 -6.99 7.72 -4.98
CA GLY A 208 -6.85 9.11 -4.51
C GLY A 208 -7.71 10.07 -5.31
N TRP A 209 -7.81 9.86 -6.63
CA TRP A 209 -8.71 10.62 -7.50
C TRP A 209 -10.18 10.41 -7.14
N PHE A 210 -10.59 9.15 -6.92
CA PHE A 210 -11.94 8.81 -6.47
C PHE A 210 -12.27 9.47 -5.11
N LEU A 211 -11.37 9.43 -4.14
CA LEU A 211 -11.54 10.05 -2.83
C LEU A 211 -11.66 11.58 -2.93
N ARG A 212 -10.87 12.18 -3.81
CA ARG A 212 -10.95 13.62 -4.09
C ARG A 212 -12.29 14.02 -4.73
N TRP A 213 -12.77 13.20 -5.68
CA TRP A 213 -14.07 13.41 -6.32
C TRP A 213 -15.22 13.32 -5.29
N ARG A 214 -15.22 12.28 -4.45
CA ARG A 214 -16.21 12.12 -3.38
C ARG A 214 -16.28 13.32 -2.43
N ARG A 215 -15.14 13.87 -2.07
CA ARG A 215 -15.09 15.06 -1.20
C ARG A 215 -15.76 16.27 -1.83
N LYS A 216 -15.52 16.49 -3.13
CA LYS A 216 -16.16 17.60 -3.87
C LYS A 216 -17.66 17.42 -4.01
N ALA A 217 -18.15 16.19 -4.11
CA ALA A 217 -19.57 15.91 -4.23
C ALA A 217 -20.33 16.05 -2.88
N ALA A 218 -19.61 16.13 -1.75
CA ALA A 218 -20.17 16.26 -0.41
C ALA A 218 -20.19 17.71 0.11
N THR A 219 -19.58 18.65 -0.63
CA THR A 219 -19.58 20.10 -0.37
C THR A 219 -20.56 20.83 -1.26
#